data_f9b7e75397144a38ab88e330b706c2f0
#
_entry.id   f9b7e75397144a38ab88e330b706c2f0
#
_cell.length_a   1.000
_cell.length_b   1.000
_cell.length_c   1.000
_cell.angle_alpha   90.00
_cell.angle_beta   90.00
_cell.angle_gamma   90.00
#
_symmetry.space_group_name_H-M   'P 1'
#
loop_
_entity.id
_entity.type
_entity.pdbx_description
1 polymer ?
#
loop_
_entity_poly.entity_id
_entity_poly.type
_entity_poly.pdbx_seq_one_letter_code
_entity_poly.pdbx_strand_id
1 'polypeptide(L)'
;MKILDRYILTTYLKTFFSVFIILMLIFVLQTIWLYIKELAGKDLDMVVILKFLFYFTPKLIPLVLPLTILLSSIMVFGSFAENYEFAAMKSTGISLQRAMTGLSIFIVGLGITTFLFANNVIPWAEFNSHNLRKNIATLKPAMVIAEGQFNDVMDYNIKVEKKSGENGRYLKGVVMHKKSQRNNANNTIIVAKNGELIGEEDSDVLQFILFDGYFYDDTPSKNRAERSRHPMVMSHFEKYIINIDLSQLNSNDLDEKNVSDKYNMLNISDLNFMIDSLGTALNNDHEDFAISLYNRSNLPVLNSGITVTKGIDSSFSGNVLELFPDKKKVQMLDQALNSLKSTKQIVNIKTKYFKERNVEINKHFIALHEKLALGFACIILFFVGAPLGALIRKGGIGLPMIIAILLFLTYHFIGIFAKNSAKDGSLNPILAAWFSTLVMLPLGYYLTKRATADRGLFEFDHIIEPIKKLLKIPNKSEESITTQKPRISLSSEGDLQAKARLTDYSMHAKFSFVFYCIAIVLFVLYFVFQNNKLEEIAAIIIQISAISGVIYTLYFIVSYVNISGLSKRIETFHVSKNPIFIILGFIMYPIRHFLLKNKINKVFSLNSK
;
A
#
# COMPACT_ATOMS: atom_id res chain seq x y z
N MET A 1 34.17 -26.00 1.20
CA MET A 1 34.14 -24.66 0.58
C MET A 1 35.56 -24.25 0.19
N LYS A 2 35.75 -23.69 -1.03
CA LYS A 2 37.06 -23.12 -1.42
C LYS A 2 37.27 -21.79 -0.68
N ILE A 3 38.54 -21.37 -0.54
CA ILE A 3 38.89 -20.11 0.18
C ILE A 3 38.09 -18.92 -0.33
N LEU A 4 37.90 -18.81 -1.65
CA LEU A 4 37.11 -17.74 -2.29
C LEU A 4 35.64 -17.78 -1.86
N ASP A 5 35.02 -18.97 -1.82
CA ASP A 5 33.62 -19.10 -1.41
C ASP A 5 33.41 -18.62 0.03
N ARG A 6 34.37 -18.95 0.92
CA ARG A 6 34.37 -18.53 2.32
C ARG A 6 34.54 -17.00 2.43
N TYR A 7 35.43 -16.42 1.64
CA TYR A 7 35.66 -14.98 1.63
C TYR A 7 34.36 -14.22 1.22
N ILE A 8 33.77 -14.61 0.09
CA ILE A 8 32.54 -13.98 -0.41
C ILE A 8 31.40 -14.15 0.59
N LEU A 9 31.21 -15.36 1.14
CA LEU A 9 30.17 -15.62 2.13
C LEU A 9 30.37 -14.81 3.41
N THR A 10 31.59 -14.74 3.93
CA THR A 10 31.88 -14.00 5.18
C THR A 10 31.63 -12.48 4.98
N THR A 11 32.07 -11.93 3.85
CA THR A 11 31.83 -10.52 3.50
C THR A 11 30.34 -10.24 3.35
N TYR A 12 29.62 -11.16 2.67
CA TYR A 12 28.17 -11.03 2.52
C TYR A 12 27.45 -11.10 3.86
N LEU A 13 27.78 -12.05 4.73
CA LEU A 13 27.14 -12.20 6.04
C LEU A 13 27.35 -10.98 6.94
N LYS A 14 28.57 -10.42 6.97
CA LYS A 14 28.85 -9.18 7.72
C LYS A 14 27.93 -8.05 7.25
N THR A 15 27.85 -7.82 5.95
CA THR A 15 26.99 -6.77 5.37
C THR A 15 25.52 -7.08 5.58
N PHE A 16 25.11 -8.34 5.37
CA PHE A 16 23.74 -8.78 5.56
C PHE A 16 23.25 -8.54 6.99
N PHE A 17 23.98 -8.98 8.01
CA PHE A 17 23.57 -8.78 9.40
C PHE A 17 23.61 -7.31 9.80
N SER A 18 24.60 -6.52 9.35
CA SER A 18 24.62 -5.08 9.61
C SER A 18 23.39 -4.38 9.03
N VAL A 19 23.08 -4.64 7.77
CA VAL A 19 21.91 -4.05 7.09
C VAL A 19 20.61 -4.54 7.72
N PHE A 20 20.51 -5.84 8.05
CA PHE A 20 19.33 -6.43 8.67
C PHE A 20 19.03 -5.79 10.02
N ILE A 21 20.04 -5.65 10.90
CA ILE A 21 19.87 -5.05 12.23
C ILE A 21 19.46 -3.59 12.11
N ILE A 22 20.09 -2.82 11.21
CA ILE A 22 19.76 -1.39 11.00
C ILE A 22 18.31 -1.26 10.51
N LEU A 23 17.92 -2.03 9.50
CA LEU A 23 16.55 -1.99 8.97
C LEU A 23 15.53 -2.45 10.01
N MET A 24 15.80 -3.54 10.74
CA MET A 24 14.93 -4.00 11.83
C MET A 24 14.74 -2.92 12.89
N LEU A 25 15.82 -2.26 13.31
CA LEU A 25 15.74 -1.16 14.28
C LEU A 25 14.85 -0.03 13.75
N ILE A 26 15.04 0.39 12.49
CA ILE A 26 14.23 1.45 11.86
C ILE A 26 12.75 1.06 11.86
N PHE A 27 12.40 -0.16 11.43
CA PHE A 27 11.01 -0.61 11.36
C PHE A 27 10.40 -0.85 12.74
N VAL A 28 11.18 -1.28 13.74
CA VAL A 28 10.72 -1.36 15.14
C VAL A 28 10.41 0.03 15.68
N LEU A 29 11.28 1.02 15.47
CA LEU A 29 11.03 2.41 15.87
C LEU A 29 9.80 2.98 15.15
N GLN A 30 9.64 2.71 13.86
CA GLN A 30 8.45 3.07 13.11
C GLN A 30 7.18 2.43 13.70
N THR A 31 7.27 1.17 14.15
CA THR A 31 6.14 0.48 14.80
C THR A 31 5.77 1.13 16.12
N ILE A 32 6.75 1.49 16.95
CA ILE A 32 6.49 2.24 18.21
C ILE A 32 5.74 3.54 17.88
N TRP A 33 6.21 4.30 16.90
CA TRP A 33 5.57 5.54 16.48
C TRP A 33 4.14 5.33 15.99
N LEU A 34 3.90 4.27 15.21
CA LEU A 34 2.58 3.95 14.66
C LEU A 34 1.56 3.62 15.76
N TYR A 35 1.99 2.89 16.79
CA TYR A 35 1.13 2.43 17.89
C TYR A 35 1.22 3.29 19.15
N ILE A 36 1.95 4.42 19.12
CA ILE A 36 2.15 5.27 20.30
C ILE A 36 0.83 5.75 20.91
N LYS A 37 -0.18 6.04 20.09
CA LYS A 37 -1.51 6.45 20.55
C LYS A 37 -2.26 5.33 21.30
N GLU A 38 -1.97 4.08 20.99
CA GLU A 38 -2.60 2.92 21.63
C GLU A 38 -1.85 2.53 22.91
N LEU A 39 -0.58 2.87 23.03
CA LEU A 39 0.28 2.53 24.15
C LEU A 39 0.40 3.67 25.16
N ALA A 40 0.45 4.94 24.70
CA ALA A 40 0.60 6.09 25.57
C ALA A 40 -0.69 6.40 26.35
N GLY A 41 -0.56 6.85 27.59
CA GLY A 41 -1.68 7.27 28.45
C GLY A 41 -2.47 6.14 29.11
N LYS A 42 -1.97 4.90 29.05
CA LYS A 42 -2.62 3.73 29.68
C LYS A 42 -1.84 3.16 30.88
N ASP A 43 -0.85 3.87 31.39
CA ASP A 43 0.04 3.43 32.49
C ASP A 43 0.51 1.97 32.34
N LEU A 44 0.88 1.60 31.09
CA LEU A 44 1.35 0.25 30.81
C LEU A 44 2.74 0.03 31.41
N ASP A 45 2.89 -1.07 32.11
CA ASP A 45 4.21 -1.51 32.57
C ASP A 45 5.17 -1.67 31.37
N MET A 46 6.45 -1.28 31.59
CA MET A 46 7.51 -1.42 30.60
C MET A 46 7.63 -2.85 30.06
N VAL A 47 7.32 -3.84 30.90
CA VAL A 47 7.30 -5.26 30.52
C VAL A 47 6.24 -5.53 29.45
N VAL A 48 5.06 -4.94 29.55
CA VAL A 48 3.99 -5.10 28.55
C VAL A 48 4.39 -4.47 27.20
N ILE A 49 5.04 -3.30 27.24
CA ILE A 49 5.55 -2.64 26.03
C ILE A 49 6.63 -3.51 25.35
N LEU A 50 7.56 -4.04 26.11
CA LEU A 50 8.59 -4.95 25.59
C LEU A 50 7.99 -6.25 25.04
N LYS A 51 6.97 -6.81 25.71
CA LYS A 51 6.22 -7.99 25.26
C LYS A 51 5.50 -7.71 23.94
N PHE A 52 4.87 -6.52 23.82
CA PHE A 52 4.25 -6.08 22.57
C PHE A 52 5.26 -6.00 21.43
N LEU A 53 6.41 -5.35 21.63
CA LEU A 53 7.46 -5.24 20.65
C LEU A 53 8.04 -6.60 20.26
N PHE A 54 8.23 -7.49 21.22
CA PHE A 54 8.71 -8.85 20.98
C PHE A 54 7.75 -9.65 20.09
N TYR A 55 6.44 -9.57 20.34
CA TYR A 55 5.45 -10.23 19.49
C TYR A 55 5.27 -9.54 18.14
N PHE A 56 5.54 -8.23 18.05
CA PHE A 56 5.37 -7.50 16.79
C PHE A 56 6.59 -7.66 15.86
N THR A 57 7.79 -7.77 16.40
CA THR A 57 9.05 -7.82 15.63
C THR A 57 9.08 -8.90 14.54
N PRO A 58 8.64 -10.16 14.75
CA PRO A 58 8.67 -11.18 13.71
C PRO A 58 7.77 -10.84 12.51
N LYS A 59 6.74 -10.04 12.68
CA LYS A 59 5.83 -9.60 11.61
C LYS A 59 6.50 -8.67 10.61
N LEU A 60 7.62 -8.04 10.98
CA LEU A 60 8.38 -7.13 10.11
C LEU A 60 9.31 -7.89 9.16
N ILE A 61 9.64 -9.15 9.46
CA ILE A 61 10.60 -9.95 8.69
C ILE A 61 10.21 -10.11 7.21
N PRO A 62 8.94 -10.35 6.84
CA PRO A 62 8.54 -10.42 5.42
C PRO A 62 8.84 -9.15 4.61
N LEU A 63 8.92 -8.01 5.26
CA LEU A 63 9.27 -6.73 4.64
C LEU A 63 10.79 -6.50 4.65
N VAL A 64 11.43 -6.73 5.80
CA VAL A 64 12.84 -6.41 6.04
C VAL A 64 13.76 -7.38 5.32
N LEU A 65 13.48 -8.68 5.35
CA LEU A 65 14.38 -9.70 4.84
C LEU A 65 14.61 -9.62 3.32
N PRO A 66 13.59 -9.52 2.46
CA PRO A 66 13.78 -9.35 1.02
C PRO A 66 14.56 -8.06 0.68
N LEU A 67 14.27 -6.96 1.37
CA LEU A 67 15.00 -5.70 1.22
C LEU A 67 16.47 -5.87 1.62
N THR A 68 16.72 -6.53 2.76
CA THR A 68 18.09 -6.80 3.24
C THR A 68 18.88 -7.63 2.25
N ILE A 69 18.30 -8.70 1.69
CA ILE A 69 18.96 -9.54 0.70
C ILE A 69 19.31 -8.75 -0.55
N LEU A 70 18.36 -7.98 -1.08
CA LEU A 70 18.58 -7.17 -2.27
C LEU A 70 19.69 -6.14 -2.01
N LEU A 71 19.58 -5.38 -0.92
CA LEU A 71 20.51 -4.30 -0.58
C LEU A 71 21.92 -4.85 -0.29
N SER A 72 22.05 -5.87 0.54
CA SER A 72 23.36 -6.49 0.84
C SER A 72 23.99 -7.12 -0.39
N SER A 73 23.19 -7.73 -1.28
CA SER A 73 23.70 -8.27 -2.54
C SER A 73 24.26 -7.19 -3.44
N ILE A 74 23.53 -6.10 -3.65
CA ILE A 74 24.00 -4.97 -4.47
C ILE A 74 25.23 -4.32 -3.85
N MET A 75 25.25 -4.12 -2.53
CA MET A 75 26.40 -3.49 -1.84
C MET A 75 27.66 -4.34 -1.93
N VAL A 76 27.58 -5.63 -1.64
CA VAL A 76 28.76 -6.51 -1.62
C VAL A 76 29.30 -6.72 -3.03
N PHE A 77 28.44 -7.04 -3.99
CA PHE A 77 28.87 -7.24 -5.37
C PHE A 77 29.28 -5.92 -6.05
N GLY A 78 28.67 -4.79 -5.63
CA GLY A 78 29.09 -3.46 -6.04
C GLY A 78 30.49 -3.12 -5.51
N SER A 79 30.78 -3.40 -4.24
CA SER A 79 32.10 -3.22 -3.64
C SER A 79 33.17 -4.07 -4.35
N PHE A 80 32.89 -5.33 -4.66
CA PHE A 80 33.81 -6.19 -5.42
C PHE A 80 34.07 -5.66 -6.84
N ALA A 81 33.06 -5.05 -7.47
CA ALA A 81 33.22 -4.43 -8.79
C ALA A 81 34.01 -3.12 -8.73
N GLU A 82 33.79 -2.27 -7.74
CA GLU A 82 34.45 -1.00 -7.52
C GLU A 82 35.93 -1.18 -7.16
N ASN A 83 36.24 -2.16 -6.30
CA ASN A 83 37.61 -2.50 -5.86
C ASN A 83 38.38 -3.37 -6.88
N TYR A 84 37.85 -3.57 -8.08
CA TYR A 84 38.45 -4.41 -9.14
C TYR A 84 38.66 -5.89 -8.76
N GLU A 85 38.05 -6.38 -7.65
CA GLU A 85 38.18 -7.77 -7.23
C GLU A 85 37.60 -8.73 -8.28
N PHE A 86 36.49 -8.37 -8.92
CA PHE A 86 35.97 -9.15 -10.04
C PHE A 86 36.89 -9.17 -11.26
N ALA A 87 37.61 -8.09 -11.53
CA ALA A 87 38.60 -8.08 -12.59
C ALA A 87 39.76 -9.04 -12.28
N ALA A 88 40.24 -9.05 -11.03
CA ALA A 88 41.24 -9.99 -10.56
C ALA A 88 40.77 -11.46 -10.60
N MET A 89 39.52 -11.74 -10.21
CA MET A 89 38.92 -13.08 -10.33
C MET A 89 38.83 -13.54 -11.79
N LYS A 90 38.44 -12.67 -12.70
CA LYS A 90 38.34 -12.99 -14.13
C LYS A 90 39.68 -13.23 -14.80
N SER A 91 40.71 -12.47 -14.43
CA SER A 91 42.08 -12.70 -14.96
C SER A 91 42.64 -14.08 -14.60
N THR A 92 42.13 -14.66 -13.49
CA THR A 92 42.44 -16.05 -13.08
C THR A 92 41.46 -17.09 -13.62
N GLY A 93 40.53 -16.70 -14.55
CA GLY A 93 39.56 -17.60 -15.16
C GLY A 93 38.30 -17.88 -14.32
N ILE A 94 38.05 -17.14 -13.24
CA ILE A 94 36.87 -17.32 -12.38
C ILE A 94 35.73 -16.46 -12.91
N SER A 95 34.66 -17.11 -13.40
CA SER A 95 33.45 -16.40 -13.85
C SER A 95 32.62 -15.85 -12.71
N LEU A 96 31.82 -14.81 -12.96
CA LEU A 96 30.87 -14.27 -11.98
C LEU A 96 29.89 -15.34 -11.47
N GLN A 97 29.40 -16.22 -12.34
CA GLN A 97 28.52 -17.32 -11.93
C GLN A 97 29.20 -18.23 -10.91
N ARG A 98 30.49 -18.57 -11.12
CA ARG A 98 31.26 -19.37 -10.17
C ARG A 98 31.44 -18.66 -8.82
N ALA A 99 31.66 -17.35 -8.82
CA ALA A 99 31.75 -16.55 -7.61
C ALA A 99 30.42 -16.51 -6.84
N MET A 100 29.29 -16.48 -7.55
CA MET A 100 27.94 -16.48 -6.96
C MET A 100 27.52 -17.87 -6.41
N THR A 101 28.05 -18.98 -6.92
CA THR A 101 27.55 -20.34 -6.62
C THR A 101 27.54 -20.65 -5.13
N GLY A 102 28.64 -20.37 -4.40
CA GLY A 102 28.73 -20.64 -2.97
C GLY A 102 27.69 -19.85 -2.15
N LEU A 103 27.48 -18.59 -2.54
CA LEU A 103 26.49 -17.71 -1.90
C LEU A 103 25.07 -18.11 -2.28
N SER A 104 24.82 -18.55 -3.52
CA SER A 104 23.50 -19.02 -3.96
C SER A 104 22.98 -20.19 -3.12
N ILE A 105 23.88 -21.13 -2.75
CA ILE A 105 23.52 -22.26 -1.87
C ILE A 105 23.06 -21.73 -0.49
N PHE A 106 23.79 -20.76 0.07
CA PHE A 106 23.39 -20.12 1.33
C PHE A 106 22.03 -19.42 1.21
N ILE A 107 21.78 -18.68 0.13
CA ILE A 107 20.51 -17.97 -0.12
C ILE A 107 19.35 -18.94 -0.29
N VAL A 108 19.54 -20.10 -0.94
CA VAL A 108 18.51 -21.15 -1.01
C VAL A 108 18.21 -21.68 0.40
N GLY A 109 19.23 -21.97 1.20
CA GLY A 109 19.03 -22.35 2.61
C GLY A 109 18.29 -21.27 3.41
N LEU A 110 18.64 -19.99 3.20
CA LEU A 110 17.93 -18.87 3.82
C LEU A 110 16.48 -18.78 3.35
N GLY A 111 16.19 -19.03 2.07
CA GLY A 111 14.83 -19.08 1.53
C GLY A 111 13.98 -20.17 2.18
N ILE A 112 14.54 -21.37 2.39
CA ILE A 112 13.88 -22.47 3.11
C ILE A 112 13.62 -22.08 4.57
N THR A 113 14.61 -21.51 5.25
CA THR A 113 14.45 -21.03 6.63
C THR A 113 13.38 -19.94 6.72
N THR A 114 13.34 -19.03 5.75
CA THR A 114 12.32 -17.98 5.67
C THR A 114 10.91 -18.56 5.49
N PHE A 115 10.77 -19.59 4.67
CA PHE A 115 9.50 -20.31 4.52
C PHE A 115 9.04 -20.96 5.84
N LEU A 116 9.93 -21.67 6.54
CA LEU A 116 9.63 -22.29 7.84
C LEU A 116 9.24 -21.21 8.88
N PHE A 117 9.95 -20.09 8.87
CA PHE A 117 9.66 -18.95 9.72
C PHE A 117 8.29 -18.34 9.40
N ALA A 118 7.96 -18.16 8.11
CA ALA A 118 6.68 -17.63 7.65
C ALA A 118 5.53 -18.58 7.99
N ASN A 119 5.78 -19.88 8.05
CA ASN A 119 4.73 -20.86 8.38
C ASN A 119 4.45 -20.98 9.87
N ASN A 120 5.44 -20.82 10.74
CA ASN A 120 5.32 -21.13 12.17
C ASN A 120 5.44 -19.87 13.04
N VAL A 121 6.49 -19.07 12.84
CA VAL A 121 6.81 -17.94 13.74
C VAL A 121 5.92 -16.73 13.47
N ILE A 122 5.67 -16.41 12.21
CA ILE A 122 4.80 -15.26 11.85
C ILE A 122 3.36 -15.47 12.33
N PRO A 123 2.70 -16.62 12.11
CA PRO A 123 1.36 -16.88 12.66
C PRO A 123 1.30 -16.77 14.18
N TRP A 124 2.28 -17.34 14.89
CA TRP A 124 2.40 -17.21 16.32
C TRP A 124 2.53 -15.76 16.78
N ALA A 125 3.37 -14.98 16.09
CA ALA A 125 3.56 -13.55 16.36
C ALA A 125 2.29 -12.73 16.09
N GLU A 126 1.59 -13.01 14.99
CA GLU A 126 0.31 -12.37 14.65
C GLU A 126 -0.75 -12.67 15.71
N PHE A 127 -0.87 -13.93 16.10
CA PHE A 127 -1.81 -14.36 17.13
C PHE A 127 -1.58 -13.64 18.46
N ASN A 128 -0.34 -13.68 18.99
CA ASN A 128 -0.03 -13.05 20.27
C ASN A 128 -0.10 -11.52 20.21
N SER A 129 0.46 -10.90 19.16
CA SER A 129 0.43 -9.43 19.03
C SER A 129 -0.98 -8.87 18.85
N HIS A 130 -1.85 -9.60 18.13
CA HIS A 130 -3.23 -9.18 17.93
C HIS A 130 -4.05 -9.27 19.21
N ASN A 131 -3.95 -10.41 19.94
CA ASN A 131 -4.67 -10.59 21.19
C ASN A 131 -4.17 -9.60 22.25
N LEU A 132 -2.85 -9.45 22.41
CA LEU A 132 -2.29 -8.45 23.33
C LEU A 132 -2.77 -7.04 22.99
N ARG A 133 -2.75 -6.65 21.70
CA ARG A 133 -3.23 -5.34 21.27
C ARG A 133 -4.73 -5.16 21.56
N LYS A 134 -5.55 -6.18 21.32
CA LYS A 134 -6.97 -6.15 21.65
C LYS A 134 -7.17 -5.96 23.15
N ASN A 135 -6.44 -6.71 23.97
CA ASN A 135 -6.52 -6.63 25.42
C ASN A 135 -6.03 -5.26 25.94
N ILE A 136 -4.93 -4.72 25.39
CA ILE A 136 -4.48 -3.35 25.69
C ILE A 136 -5.56 -2.31 25.29
N ALA A 137 -6.25 -2.50 24.17
CA ALA A 137 -7.30 -1.58 23.74
C ALA A 137 -8.51 -1.56 24.70
N THR A 138 -8.79 -2.69 25.35
CA THR A 138 -9.87 -2.83 26.32
C THR A 138 -9.48 -2.39 27.75
N LEU A 139 -8.19 -2.20 28.03
CA LEU A 139 -7.72 -1.73 29.33
C LEU A 139 -8.12 -0.27 29.60
N LYS A 140 -8.77 -0.08 30.75
CA LYS A 140 -9.03 1.22 31.40
C LYS A 140 -9.67 2.30 30.49
N PRO A 141 -10.93 2.13 30.04
CA PRO A 141 -11.66 3.22 29.39
C PRO A 141 -11.77 4.48 30.25
N ALA A 142 -11.72 4.34 31.58
CA ALA A 142 -11.82 5.42 32.55
C ALA A 142 -10.67 6.44 32.48
N MET A 143 -9.45 6.01 32.17
CA MET A 143 -8.28 6.90 32.03
C MET A 143 -8.20 7.59 30.66
N VAL A 144 -8.92 7.09 29.64
CA VAL A 144 -8.84 7.54 28.25
C VAL A 144 -9.88 8.61 27.90
N ILE A 145 -10.62 9.18 28.87
CA ILE A 145 -11.50 10.31 28.55
C ILE A 145 -10.63 11.52 28.19
N ALA A 146 -10.44 11.76 26.90
CA ALA A 146 -9.70 12.92 26.41
C ALA A 146 -10.53 14.19 26.56
N GLU A 147 -9.89 15.31 26.93
CA GLU A 147 -10.54 16.61 27.05
C GLU A 147 -11.08 17.10 25.70
N GLY A 148 -12.27 17.66 25.69
CA GLY A 148 -12.88 18.30 24.53
C GLY A 148 -13.47 17.39 23.47
N GLN A 149 -13.31 16.06 23.57
CA GLN A 149 -13.83 15.07 22.58
C GLN A 149 -14.79 14.10 23.25
N PHE A 150 -15.66 13.50 22.42
CA PHE A 150 -16.50 12.39 22.86
C PHE A 150 -15.69 11.10 22.90
N ASN A 151 -15.74 10.39 24.03
CA ASN A 151 -15.06 9.12 24.27
C ASN A 151 -16.10 8.05 24.58
N ASP A 152 -15.98 6.90 23.93
CA ASP A 152 -16.87 5.75 24.17
C ASP A 152 -16.41 4.98 25.42
N VAL A 153 -17.24 4.95 26.44
CA VAL A 153 -17.04 4.20 27.68
C VAL A 153 -18.25 3.29 27.88
N MET A 154 -18.13 2.03 27.50
CA MET A 154 -19.20 1.03 27.56
C MET A 154 -20.50 1.53 26.89
N ASP A 155 -21.59 1.63 27.65
CA ASP A 155 -22.90 2.08 27.18
C ASP A 155 -23.00 3.62 27.09
N TYR A 156 -21.93 4.35 27.41
CA TYR A 156 -21.94 5.79 27.44
C TYR A 156 -20.92 6.39 26.47
N ASN A 157 -21.31 7.49 25.83
CA ASN A 157 -20.41 8.35 25.06
C ASN A 157 -20.23 9.64 25.85
N ILE A 158 -19.00 9.88 26.37
CA ILE A 158 -18.71 10.88 27.38
C ILE A 158 -17.79 11.96 26.82
N LYS A 159 -18.17 13.22 26.98
CA LYS A 159 -17.33 14.37 26.70
C LYS A 159 -17.10 15.16 27.98
N VAL A 160 -15.86 15.56 28.22
CA VAL A 160 -15.44 16.40 29.33
C VAL A 160 -14.69 17.61 28.79
N GLU A 161 -15.03 18.81 29.20
CA GLU A 161 -14.34 20.03 28.73
C GLU A 161 -12.92 20.12 29.30
N LYS A 162 -12.77 19.91 30.62
CA LYS A 162 -11.48 19.96 31.32
C LYS A 162 -11.42 18.95 32.45
N LYS A 163 -10.22 18.43 32.70
CA LYS A 163 -9.89 17.57 33.83
C LYS A 163 -8.92 18.29 34.78
N SER A 164 -8.98 17.98 36.06
CA SER A 164 -8.08 18.51 37.07
C SER A 164 -7.89 17.53 38.25
N GLY A 165 -6.86 17.74 39.05
CA GLY A 165 -6.50 16.84 40.16
C GLY A 165 -5.62 15.67 39.73
N GLU A 166 -5.17 14.87 40.70
CA GLU A 166 -4.39 13.67 40.46
C GLU A 166 -5.21 12.69 39.62
N ASN A 167 -4.61 12.11 38.57
CA ASN A 167 -5.22 11.19 37.61
C ASN A 167 -6.48 11.73 36.90
N GLY A 168 -6.69 13.08 36.87
CA GLY A 168 -7.86 13.67 36.20
C GLY A 168 -9.18 13.41 36.91
N ARG A 169 -9.16 13.26 38.23
CA ARG A 169 -10.32 12.91 39.07
C ARG A 169 -11.45 13.93 38.99
N TYR A 170 -11.17 15.22 38.91
CA TYR A 170 -12.20 16.24 38.85
C TYR A 170 -12.49 16.65 37.41
N LEU A 171 -13.77 16.63 37.04
CA LEU A 171 -14.27 16.89 35.72
C LEU A 171 -15.06 18.19 35.67
N LYS A 172 -14.90 18.98 34.63
CA LYS A 172 -15.67 20.20 34.38
C LYS A 172 -16.34 20.13 33.02
N GLY A 173 -17.63 20.50 32.95
CA GLY A 173 -18.40 20.49 31.71
C GLY A 173 -18.58 19.06 31.16
N VAL A 174 -19.34 18.22 31.87
CA VAL A 174 -19.55 16.83 31.52
C VAL A 174 -20.83 16.68 30.71
N VAL A 175 -20.72 16.06 29.53
CA VAL A 175 -21.86 15.65 28.68
C VAL A 175 -21.77 14.16 28.44
N MET A 176 -22.79 13.43 28.79
CA MET A 176 -22.87 11.98 28.64
C MET A 176 -24.10 11.60 27.81
N HIS A 177 -23.91 10.78 26.81
CA HIS A 177 -24.95 10.18 25.99
C HIS A 177 -25.00 8.69 26.31
N LYS A 178 -26.17 8.16 26.69
CA LYS A 178 -26.37 6.72 26.90
C LYS A 178 -26.80 6.08 25.57
N LYS A 179 -26.07 5.05 25.14
CA LYS A 179 -26.37 4.29 23.92
C LYS A 179 -27.61 3.42 24.15
N SER A 180 -28.57 3.48 23.23
CA SER A 180 -29.73 2.58 23.26
C SER A 180 -29.35 1.23 22.65
N GLN A 181 -29.64 0.13 23.36
CA GLN A 181 -29.38 -1.24 22.89
C GLN A 181 -30.20 -1.65 21.65
N ARG A 182 -31.25 -0.89 21.29
CA ARG A 182 -32.16 -1.26 20.19
C ARG A 182 -31.90 -0.54 18.86
N ASN A 183 -31.47 0.72 18.84
CA ASN A 183 -31.47 1.53 17.62
C ASN A 183 -30.20 2.38 17.42
N ASN A 184 -29.12 2.19 18.20
CA ASN A 184 -27.95 3.11 18.20
C ASN A 184 -28.31 4.60 18.36
N ALA A 185 -29.54 4.94 18.77
CA ALA A 185 -29.96 6.29 19.03
C ALA A 185 -29.60 6.69 20.46
N ASN A 186 -29.04 7.88 20.64
CA ASN A 186 -28.70 8.43 21.95
C ASN A 186 -29.96 9.08 22.56
N ASN A 187 -30.80 8.29 23.19
CA ASN A 187 -32.08 8.79 23.70
C ASN A 187 -31.96 9.44 25.09
N THR A 188 -30.91 9.14 25.84
CA THR A 188 -30.68 9.73 27.16
C THR A 188 -29.44 10.61 27.13
N ILE A 189 -29.57 11.86 27.55
CA ILE A 189 -28.49 12.83 27.65
C ILE A 189 -28.38 13.35 29.08
N ILE A 190 -27.18 13.36 29.63
CA ILE A 190 -26.88 13.88 30.95
C ILE A 190 -25.86 14.99 30.79
N VAL A 191 -26.16 16.17 31.32
CA VAL A 191 -25.28 17.32 31.29
C VAL A 191 -25.01 17.79 32.72
N ALA A 192 -23.76 17.93 33.14
CA ALA A 192 -23.38 18.38 34.45
C ALA A 192 -22.30 19.45 34.39
N LYS A 193 -22.35 20.43 35.30
CA LYS A 193 -21.34 21.48 35.40
C LYS A 193 -20.02 20.94 35.91
N ASN A 194 -20.07 20.09 36.94
CA ASN A 194 -18.90 19.49 37.54
C ASN A 194 -19.14 17.97 37.72
N GLY A 195 -18.05 17.23 37.78
CA GLY A 195 -18.09 15.81 38.08
C GLY A 195 -16.84 15.35 38.80
N GLU A 196 -16.94 14.22 39.47
CA GLU A 196 -15.83 13.54 40.12
C GLU A 196 -15.81 12.09 39.64
N LEU A 197 -14.64 11.60 39.27
CA LEU A 197 -14.41 10.24 38.88
C LEU A 197 -13.78 9.49 40.05
N ILE A 198 -14.48 8.49 40.57
CA ILE A 198 -13.98 7.64 41.64
C ILE A 198 -13.87 6.21 41.06
N GLY A 199 -12.64 5.71 40.99
CA GLY A 199 -12.33 4.33 40.67
C GLY A 199 -11.06 3.95 41.41
N GLU A 200 -11.13 2.98 42.31
CA GLU A 200 -9.93 2.35 42.86
C GLU A 200 -9.31 1.44 41.80
N GLU A 201 -7.97 1.30 41.83
CA GLU A 201 -7.23 0.54 40.81
C GLU A 201 -7.70 -0.91 40.66
N ASP A 202 -8.26 -1.51 41.72
CA ASP A 202 -8.78 -2.87 41.78
C ASP A 202 -10.32 -2.96 41.77
N SER A 203 -11.03 -1.85 41.55
CA SER A 203 -12.49 -1.83 41.58
C SER A 203 -13.07 -2.14 40.20
N ASP A 204 -13.98 -3.11 40.15
CA ASP A 204 -14.77 -3.45 38.95
C ASP A 204 -15.84 -2.39 38.63
N VAL A 205 -15.97 -1.34 39.43
CA VAL A 205 -16.97 -0.30 39.26
C VAL A 205 -16.32 1.07 39.16
N LEU A 206 -16.55 1.73 38.02
CA LEU A 206 -16.20 3.14 37.85
C LEU A 206 -17.41 4.00 38.24
N GLN A 207 -17.24 4.82 39.23
CA GLN A 207 -18.27 5.70 39.71
C GLN A 207 -18.07 7.12 39.19
N PHE A 208 -19.06 7.63 38.44
CA PHE A 208 -19.16 9.05 38.09
C PHE A 208 -20.11 9.75 39.06
N ILE A 209 -19.62 10.69 39.78
CA ILE A 209 -20.43 11.58 40.62
C ILE A 209 -20.56 12.91 39.91
N LEU A 210 -21.75 13.21 39.43
CA LEU A 210 -22.06 14.43 38.70
C LEU A 210 -22.77 15.43 39.63
N PHE A 211 -22.41 16.71 39.53
CA PHE A 211 -22.96 17.78 40.37
C PHE A 211 -23.58 18.87 39.49
N ASP A 212 -24.72 19.36 39.92
CA ASP A 212 -25.47 20.48 39.34
C ASP A 212 -25.69 20.28 37.83
N GLY A 213 -26.68 19.44 37.48
CA GLY A 213 -26.91 19.05 36.11
C GLY A 213 -28.35 18.75 35.74
N TYR A 214 -28.53 18.41 34.48
CA TYR A 214 -29.82 18.04 33.89
C TYR A 214 -29.75 16.65 33.29
N PHE A 215 -30.81 15.91 33.48
CA PHE A 215 -31.04 14.60 32.85
C PHE A 215 -32.19 14.74 31.83
N TYR A 216 -31.95 14.33 30.62
CA TYR A 216 -32.90 14.33 29.52
C TYR A 216 -33.08 12.89 29.04
N ASP A 217 -34.34 12.44 28.92
CA ASP A 217 -34.67 11.13 28.35
C ASP A 217 -35.82 11.27 27.34
N ASP A 218 -35.51 10.92 26.09
CA ASP A 218 -36.43 10.87 24.96
C ASP A 218 -36.61 9.43 24.48
N THR A 219 -36.84 8.49 25.43
CA THR A 219 -37.03 7.10 25.07
C THR A 219 -38.43 6.88 24.51
N PRO A 220 -38.56 6.50 23.25
CA PRO A 220 -39.88 6.29 22.64
C PRO A 220 -40.65 5.20 23.35
N SER A 221 -41.95 5.44 23.68
CA SER A 221 -42.83 4.48 24.31
C SER A 221 -42.89 3.16 23.53
N LYS A 222 -43.01 2.05 24.27
CA LYS A 222 -43.18 0.70 23.69
C LYS A 222 -44.49 0.59 22.93
N ASN A 223 -45.51 1.39 23.27
CA ASN A 223 -46.81 1.40 22.63
C ASN A 223 -46.81 2.26 21.35
N ARG A 224 -47.20 1.64 20.23
CA ARG A 224 -47.22 2.31 18.91
C ARG A 224 -48.15 3.52 18.86
N ALA A 225 -49.24 3.53 19.65
CA ALA A 225 -50.18 4.66 19.74
C ALA A 225 -49.65 5.88 20.52
N GLU A 226 -48.67 5.67 21.42
CA GLU A 226 -48.05 6.72 22.25
C GLU A 226 -46.79 7.28 21.62
N ARG A 227 -46.23 6.66 20.59
CA ARG A 227 -45.03 7.11 19.88
C ARG A 227 -45.20 8.48 19.21
N SER A 228 -46.43 8.87 18.89
CA SER A 228 -46.72 10.19 18.29
C SER A 228 -46.65 11.34 19.30
N ARG A 229 -46.59 11.08 20.60
CA ARG A 229 -46.55 12.08 21.66
C ARG A 229 -45.16 12.45 22.17
N HIS A 230 -44.10 11.72 21.74
CA HIS A 230 -42.71 11.95 22.14
C HIS A 230 -42.56 12.39 23.60
N PRO A 231 -42.84 11.51 24.59
CA PRO A 231 -42.70 11.88 25.98
C PRO A 231 -41.23 12.15 26.28
N MET A 232 -40.90 13.38 26.58
CA MET A 232 -39.55 13.80 27.01
C MET A 232 -39.59 14.02 28.50
N VAL A 233 -38.65 13.40 29.22
CA VAL A 233 -38.43 13.63 30.63
C VAL A 233 -37.22 14.55 30.79
N MET A 234 -37.40 15.65 31.49
CA MET A 234 -36.33 16.55 31.90
C MET A 234 -36.34 16.67 33.44
N SER A 235 -35.22 16.36 34.07
CA SER A 235 -35.07 16.53 35.52
C SER A 235 -33.75 17.25 35.81
N HIS A 236 -33.80 18.12 36.85
CA HIS A 236 -32.61 18.74 37.41
C HIS A 236 -32.14 17.91 38.62
N PHE A 237 -30.83 17.71 38.76
CA PHE A 237 -30.23 17.04 39.90
C PHE A 237 -29.10 17.87 40.50
N GLU A 238 -29.04 17.88 41.83
CA GLU A 238 -27.92 18.46 42.57
C GLU A 238 -26.72 17.50 42.59
N LYS A 239 -27.01 16.20 42.73
CA LYS A 239 -26.01 15.11 42.70
C LYS A 239 -26.61 13.91 41.99
N TYR A 240 -25.85 13.37 41.02
CA TYR A 240 -26.23 12.15 40.31
C TYR A 240 -25.05 11.19 40.25
N ILE A 241 -25.27 9.94 40.65
CA ILE A 241 -24.22 8.92 40.71
C ILE A 241 -24.49 7.89 39.66
N ILE A 242 -23.52 7.67 38.80
CA ILE A 242 -23.55 6.63 37.75
C ILE A 242 -22.45 5.62 38.06
N ASN A 243 -22.85 4.39 38.28
CA ASN A 243 -21.91 3.28 38.41
C ASN A 243 -21.81 2.57 37.06
N ILE A 244 -20.62 2.54 36.50
CA ILE A 244 -20.31 1.81 35.27
C ILE A 244 -19.57 0.54 35.69
N ASP A 245 -20.18 -0.61 35.39
CA ASP A 245 -19.58 -1.91 35.67
C ASP A 245 -18.43 -2.17 34.67
N LEU A 246 -17.22 -2.25 35.20
CA LEU A 246 -16.01 -2.55 34.45
C LEU A 246 -15.57 -4.01 34.60
N SER A 247 -16.37 -4.86 35.25
CA SER A 247 -16.01 -6.27 35.50
C SER A 247 -15.63 -7.02 34.20
N GLN A 248 -16.31 -6.70 33.11
CA GLN A 248 -15.99 -7.26 31.78
C GLN A 248 -14.69 -6.71 31.19
N LEU A 249 -14.19 -5.59 31.70
CA LEU A 249 -12.95 -4.93 31.24
C LEU A 249 -11.77 -5.25 32.16
N ASN A 250 -12.02 -5.38 33.47
CA ASN A 250 -11.00 -5.71 34.46
C ASN A 250 -10.70 -7.23 34.52
N SER A 251 -11.64 -8.08 34.09
CA SER A 251 -11.44 -9.53 33.98
C SER A 251 -10.60 -9.92 32.76
N ASN A 252 -10.25 -8.98 31.87
CA ASN A 252 -9.43 -9.28 30.72
C ASN A 252 -7.97 -9.47 31.16
N ASP A 253 -7.60 -10.70 31.40
CA ASP A 253 -6.20 -11.12 31.45
C ASP A 253 -5.52 -10.63 30.18
N LEU A 254 -4.42 -9.85 30.32
CA LEU A 254 -3.60 -9.41 29.17
C LEU A 254 -3.13 -10.58 28.30
N ASP A 255 -3.12 -11.78 28.85
CA ASP A 255 -2.76 -13.01 28.19
C ASP A 255 -3.97 -13.79 27.62
N GLU A 256 -5.20 -13.27 27.76
CA GLU A 256 -6.40 -13.88 27.20
C GLU A 256 -6.34 -13.92 25.66
N LYS A 257 -6.65 -15.07 25.09
CA LYS A 257 -6.46 -15.38 23.66
C LYS A 257 -7.77 -15.74 22.98
N ASN A 258 -8.63 -14.75 22.80
CA ASN A 258 -9.99 -14.94 22.32
C ASN A 258 -10.16 -14.98 20.78
N VAL A 259 -9.11 -14.60 20.03
CA VAL A 259 -9.16 -14.55 18.56
C VAL A 259 -8.07 -15.44 17.99
N SER A 260 -8.47 -16.50 17.30
CA SER A 260 -7.55 -17.52 16.77
C SER A 260 -7.68 -17.80 15.26
N ASP A 261 -8.72 -17.29 14.60
CA ASP A 261 -9.19 -17.73 13.29
C ASP A 261 -8.90 -16.77 12.12
N LYS A 262 -8.11 -15.73 12.34
CA LYS A 262 -7.72 -14.83 11.24
C LYS A 262 -6.70 -15.48 10.31
N TYR A 263 -6.87 -15.31 9.01
CA TYR A 263 -6.04 -15.92 7.95
C TYR A 263 -4.52 -15.72 8.13
N ASN A 264 -4.07 -14.62 8.76
CA ASN A 264 -2.66 -14.36 9.02
C ASN A 264 -2.10 -15.03 10.30
N MET A 265 -2.98 -15.58 11.15
CA MET A 265 -2.62 -16.32 12.36
C MET A 265 -2.52 -17.84 12.13
N LEU A 266 -2.88 -18.31 10.96
CA LEU A 266 -2.97 -19.73 10.63
C LEU A 266 -1.69 -20.20 9.92
N ASN A 267 -1.26 -21.43 10.19
CA ASN A 267 -0.23 -22.14 9.43
C ASN A 267 -0.81 -22.71 8.11
N ILE A 268 0.01 -23.34 7.27
CA ILE A 268 -0.44 -23.90 5.99
C ILE A 268 -1.50 -24.98 6.17
N SER A 269 -1.38 -25.84 7.19
CA SER A 269 -2.36 -26.90 7.46
C SER A 269 -3.71 -26.32 7.83
N ASP A 270 -3.71 -25.35 8.77
CA ASP A 270 -4.92 -24.69 9.22
C ASP A 270 -5.55 -23.84 8.10
N LEU A 271 -4.72 -23.18 7.27
CA LEU A 271 -5.22 -22.42 6.10
C LEU A 271 -5.92 -23.33 5.09
N ASN A 272 -5.37 -24.52 4.78
CA ASN A 272 -6.02 -25.47 3.89
C ASN A 272 -7.37 -25.95 4.48
N PHE A 273 -7.38 -26.29 5.76
CA PHE A 273 -8.62 -26.68 6.44
C PHE A 273 -9.68 -25.57 6.40
N MET A 274 -9.29 -24.33 6.68
CA MET A 274 -10.20 -23.18 6.65
C MET A 274 -10.70 -22.87 5.23
N ILE A 275 -9.86 -23.00 4.20
CA ILE A 275 -10.26 -22.81 2.81
C ILE A 275 -11.33 -23.82 2.42
N ASP A 276 -11.14 -25.10 2.76
CA ASP A 276 -12.09 -26.16 2.45
C ASP A 276 -13.40 -25.97 3.24
N SER A 277 -13.30 -25.61 4.52
CA SER A 277 -14.46 -25.33 5.37
C SER A 277 -15.28 -24.14 4.88
N LEU A 278 -14.62 -23.00 4.58
CA LEU A 278 -15.27 -21.80 4.07
C LEU A 278 -15.85 -22.02 2.67
N GLY A 279 -15.16 -22.79 1.82
CA GLY A 279 -15.64 -23.16 0.49
C GLY A 279 -16.92 -24.01 0.56
N THR A 280 -16.94 -25.01 1.44
CA THR A 280 -18.13 -25.85 1.67
C THR A 280 -19.28 -25.03 2.23
N ALA A 281 -19.01 -24.16 3.22
CA ALA A 281 -20.04 -23.28 3.80
C ALA A 281 -20.62 -22.33 2.75
N LEU A 282 -19.77 -21.76 1.87
CA LEU A 282 -20.23 -20.88 0.79
C LEU A 282 -21.12 -21.64 -0.22
N ASN A 283 -20.77 -22.87 -0.58
CA ASN A 283 -21.57 -23.69 -1.49
C ASN A 283 -22.95 -24.00 -0.87
N ASN A 284 -22.97 -24.37 0.41
CA ASN A 284 -24.23 -24.58 1.14
C ASN A 284 -25.07 -23.29 1.19
N ASP A 285 -24.46 -22.16 1.50
CA ASP A 285 -25.13 -20.85 1.49
C ASP A 285 -25.74 -20.50 0.10
N HIS A 286 -25.07 -20.88 -0.99
CA HIS A 286 -25.60 -20.71 -2.35
C HIS A 286 -26.80 -21.62 -2.61
N GLU A 287 -26.74 -22.87 -2.19
CA GLU A 287 -27.82 -23.83 -2.32
C GLU A 287 -29.06 -23.41 -1.51
N ASP A 288 -28.87 -23.04 -0.25
CA ASP A 288 -29.92 -22.52 0.62
C ASP A 288 -30.59 -21.27 0.03
N PHE A 289 -29.78 -20.39 -0.55
CA PHE A 289 -30.29 -19.18 -1.21
C PHE A 289 -31.08 -19.52 -2.47
N ALA A 290 -30.65 -20.48 -3.28
CA ALA A 290 -31.37 -20.95 -4.45
C ALA A 290 -32.71 -21.54 -4.06
N ILE A 291 -32.76 -22.39 -3.02
CA ILE A 291 -34.00 -22.96 -2.46
C ILE A 291 -34.92 -21.84 -1.94
N SER A 292 -34.36 -20.86 -1.23
CA SER A 292 -35.14 -19.70 -0.73
C SER A 292 -35.77 -18.90 -1.87
N LEU A 293 -35.04 -18.65 -2.97
CA LEU A 293 -35.59 -17.98 -4.15
C LEU A 293 -36.64 -18.79 -4.86
N TYR A 294 -36.43 -20.11 -4.98
CA TYR A 294 -37.41 -21.04 -5.57
C TYR A 294 -38.72 -21.03 -4.78
N ASN A 295 -38.65 -21.13 -3.45
CA ASN A 295 -39.82 -21.08 -2.60
C ASN A 295 -40.56 -19.73 -2.67
N ARG A 296 -39.84 -18.61 -2.83
CA ARG A 296 -40.42 -17.26 -3.00
C ARG A 296 -41.08 -17.03 -4.35
N SER A 297 -40.73 -17.81 -5.35
CA SER A 297 -41.34 -17.71 -6.67
C SER A 297 -42.77 -18.22 -6.70
N ASN A 298 -43.25 -18.85 -5.62
CA ASN A 298 -44.53 -19.54 -5.51
C ASN A 298 -44.74 -20.69 -6.54
N LEU A 299 -43.71 -21.02 -7.33
CA LEU A 299 -43.76 -22.14 -8.27
C LEU A 299 -44.12 -23.50 -7.61
N PRO A 300 -43.59 -23.81 -6.40
CA PRO A 300 -43.99 -25.05 -5.72
C PRO A 300 -45.47 -25.12 -5.40
N VAL A 301 -46.08 -23.97 -5.08
CA VAL A 301 -47.52 -23.88 -4.74
C VAL A 301 -48.41 -24.03 -5.99
N LEU A 302 -47.95 -23.53 -7.12
CA LEU A 302 -48.67 -23.65 -8.41
C LEU A 302 -48.79 -25.10 -8.88
N ASN A 303 -47.84 -25.94 -8.51
CA ASN A 303 -47.83 -27.36 -8.88
C ASN A 303 -48.44 -28.28 -7.81
N SER A 304 -48.81 -27.77 -6.62
CA SER A 304 -49.41 -28.54 -5.56
C SER A 304 -50.94 -28.49 -5.68
N GLY A 305 -51.58 -29.65 -5.78
CA GLY A 305 -53.05 -29.78 -5.75
C GLY A 305 -53.75 -29.60 -7.10
N ILE A 306 -53.02 -29.61 -8.21
CA ILE A 306 -53.61 -29.62 -9.54
C ILE A 306 -54.10 -31.05 -9.85
N THR A 307 -55.38 -31.30 -9.66
CA THR A 307 -56.05 -32.49 -10.25
C THR A 307 -56.32 -32.14 -11.72
N VAL A 308 -55.62 -32.85 -12.60
CA VAL A 308 -55.90 -32.76 -14.05
C VAL A 308 -57.29 -33.37 -14.30
N THR A 309 -58.30 -32.51 -14.37
CA THR A 309 -59.62 -32.94 -14.85
C THR A 309 -59.54 -33.12 -16.35
N LYS A 310 -59.55 -34.40 -16.79
CA LYS A 310 -59.69 -34.73 -18.20
C LYS A 310 -61.00 -34.15 -18.70
N GLY A 311 -60.95 -33.17 -19.60
CA GLY A 311 -62.13 -32.79 -20.35
C GLY A 311 -62.39 -31.28 -20.61
N ILE A 312 -61.41 -30.40 -20.43
CA ILE A 312 -61.62 -28.99 -20.84
C ILE A 312 -60.53 -28.64 -21.90
N ASP A 313 -60.94 -28.75 -23.17
CA ASP A 313 -60.15 -28.40 -24.36
C ASP A 313 -60.19 -26.90 -24.68
N SER A 314 -60.41 -26.00 -23.72
CA SER A 314 -60.38 -24.56 -23.95
C SER A 314 -59.19 -23.92 -23.26
N SER A 315 -58.11 -23.71 -24.00
CA SER A 315 -57.03 -22.86 -23.55
C SER A 315 -57.49 -21.40 -23.72
N PHE A 316 -57.44 -20.63 -22.61
CA PHE A 316 -57.65 -19.17 -22.68
C PHE A 316 -56.48 -18.53 -23.41
N SER A 317 -56.78 -17.84 -24.54
CA SER A 317 -55.80 -17.17 -25.39
C SER A 317 -55.85 -15.65 -25.28
N GLY A 318 -56.06 -15.12 -24.08
CA GLY A 318 -56.13 -13.67 -23.79
C GLY A 318 -55.22 -13.20 -22.68
N ASN A 319 -55.23 -11.93 -22.38
CA ASN A 319 -54.52 -11.37 -21.23
C ASN A 319 -55.27 -11.78 -19.94
N VAL A 320 -54.62 -12.60 -19.10
CA VAL A 320 -55.19 -13.11 -17.86
C VAL A 320 -55.69 -11.99 -16.92
N LEU A 321 -55.10 -10.78 -16.98
CA LEU A 321 -55.51 -9.65 -16.20
C LEU A 321 -56.91 -9.14 -16.58
N GLU A 322 -57.36 -9.35 -17.83
CA GLU A 322 -58.69 -8.90 -18.30
C GLU A 322 -59.84 -9.69 -17.67
N LEU A 323 -59.58 -10.83 -17.08
CA LEU A 323 -60.53 -11.63 -16.36
C LEU A 323 -60.97 -11.04 -15.02
N PHE A 324 -60.27 -10.01 -14.54
CA PHE A 324 -60.49 -9.43 -13.22
C PHE A 324 -61.04 -7.95 -13.31
N PRO A 325 -61.90 -7.52 -12.39
CA PRO A 325 -62.32 -6.13 -12.29
C PRO A 325 -61.12 -5.21 -11.95
N ASP A 326 -61.13 -3.95 -12.41
CA ASP A 326 -59.97 -3.04 -12.35
C ASP A 326 -59.40 -2.86 -10.94
N LYS A 327 -60.23 -2.83 -9.91
CA LYS A 327 -59.75 -2.77 -8.52
C LYS A 327 -58.92 -3.98 -8.12
N LYS A 328 -59.25 -5.18 -8.59
CA LYS A 328 -58.47 -6.40 -8.36
C LYS A 328 -57.22 -6.42 -9.20
N LYS A 329 -57.25 -5.93 -10.44
CA LYS A 329 -56.03 -5.81 -11.27
C LYS A 329 -54.97 -4.96 -10.58
N VAL A 330 -55.35 -3.78 -10.05
CA VAL A 330 -54.46 -2.90 -9.31
C VAL A 330 -53.86 -3.60 -8.09
N GLN A 331 -54.70 -4.28 -7.29
CA GLN A 331 -54.24 -5.01 -6.11
C GLN A 331 -53.24 -6.15 -6.45
N MET A 332 -53.51 -6.90 -7.53
CA MET A 332 -52.63 -7.98 -7.99
C MET A 332 -51.30 -7.42 -8.50
N LEU A 333 -51.32 -6.32 -9.26
CA LEU A 333 -50.12 -5.65 -9.73
C LEU A 333 -49.31 -5.03 -8.60
N ASP A 334 -49.94 -4.44 -7.59
CA ASP A 334 -49.24 -3.93 -6.40
C ASP A 334 -48.61 -5.03 -5.60
N GLN A 335 -49.29 -6.18 -5.41
CA GLN A 335 -48.73 -7.34 -4.73
C GLN A 335 -47.54 -7.91 -5.51
N ALA A 336 -47.63 -8.06 -6.83
CA ALA A 336 -46.56 -8.52 -7.67
C ALA A 336 -45.36 -7.55 -7.62
N LEU A 337 -45.61 -6.24 -7.72
CA LEU A 337 -44.58 -5.20 -7.62
C LEU A 337 -43.85 -5.23 -6.26
N ASN A 338 -44.60 -5.36 -5.17
CA ASN A 338 -44.03 -5.44 -3.82
C ASN A 338 -43.22 -6.73 -3.63
N SER A 339 -43.68 -7.87 -4.16
CA SER A 339 -42.93 -9.12 -4.17
C SER A 339 -41.62 -9.01 -4.93
N LEU A 340 -41.63 -8.40 -6.14
CA LEU A 340 -40.45 -8.16 -6.94
C LEU A 340 -39.46 -7.20 -6.25
N LYS A 341 -39.97 -6.10 -5.66
CA LYS A 341 -39.13 -5.16 -4.89
C LYS A 341 -38.44 -5.86 -3.72
N SER A 342 -39.19 -6.66 -2.95
CA SER A 342 -38.66 -7.44 -1.83
C SER A 342 -37.59 -8.44 -2.30
N THR A 343 -37.88 -9.19 -3.36
CA THR A 343 -36.93 -10.17 -3.93
C THR A 343 -35.66 -9.48 -4.42
N LYS A 344 -35.77 -8.34 -5.15
CA LYS A 344 -34.63 -7.54 -5.58
C LYS A 344 -33.75 -7.09 -4.40
N GLN A 345 -34.40 -6.63 -3.32
CA GLN A 345 -33.67 -6.23 -2.11
C GLN A 345 -32.88 -7.39 -1.50
N ILE A 346 -33.48 -8.58 -1.41
CA ILE A 346 -32.84 -9.79 -0.88
C ILE A 346 -31.67 -10.22 -1.76
N VAL A 347 -31.85 -10.21 -3.09
CA VAL A 347 -30.78 -10.51 -4.04
C VAL A 347 -29.59 -9.54 -3.83
N ASN A 348 -29.87 -8.24 -3.71
CA ASN A 348 -28.83 -7.25 -3.48
C ASN A 348 -28.06 -7.48 -2.16
N ILE A 349 -28.77 -7.80 -1.08
CA ILE A 349 -28.17 -8.12 0.24
C ILE A 349 -27.30 -9.38 0.14
N LYS A 350 -27.84 -10.44 -0.49
CA LYS A 350 -27.10 -11.70 -0.64
C LYS A 350 -25.90 -11.58 -1.59
N THR A 351 -26.02 -10.77 -2.64
CA THR A 351 -24.88 -10.48 -3.53
C THR A 351 -23.74 -9.84 -2.76
N LYS A 352 -24.04 -8.87 -1.87
CA LYS A 352 -23.01 -8.25 -1.01
C LYS A 352 -22.42 -9.28 -0.04
N TYR A 353 -23.24 -10.08 0.60
CA TYR A 353 -22.82 -11.15 1.51
C TYR A 353 -21.87 -12.16 0.81
N PHE A 354 -22.24 -12.65 -0.37
CA PHE A 354 -21.39 -13.57 -1.13
C PHE A 354 -20.08 -12.94 -1.57
N LYS A 355 -20.11 -11.65 -1.94
CA LYS A 355 -18.88 -10.91 -2.23
C LYS A 355 -17.95 -10.85 -1.02
N GLU A 356 -18.47 -10.55 0.16
CA GLU A 356 -17.69 -10.49 1.41
C GLU A 356 -17.10 -11.87 1.77
N ARG A 357 -17.89 -12.96 1.60
CA ARG A 357 -17.41 -14.34 1.79
C ARG A 357 -16.31 -14.73 0.81
N ASN A 358 -16.44 -14.37 -0.46
CA ASN A 358 -15.39 -14.59 -1.46
C ASN A 358 -14.10 -13.80 -1.12
N VAL A 359 -14.23 -12.56 -0.66
CA VAL A 359 -13.09 -11.78 -0.18
C VAL A 359 -12.39 -12.48 0.99
N GLU A 360 -13.13 -13.08 1.89
CA GLU A 360 -12.59 -13.83 3.03
C GLU A 360 -11.81 -15.08 2.56
N ILE A 361 -12.38 -15.87 1.68
CA ILE A 361 -11.72 -17.03 1.08
C ILE A 361 -10.45 -16.61 0.32
N ASN A 362 -10.54 -15.55 -0.49
CA ASN A 362 -9.40 -15.04 -1.23
C ASN A 362 -8.24 -14.61 -0.32
N LYS A 363 -8.54 -14.03 0.85
CA LYS A 363 -7.51 -13.69 1.86
C LYS A 363 -6.78 -14.92 2.36
N HIS A 364 -7.48 -16.05 2.58
CA HIS A 364 -6.86 -17.31 3.01
C HIS A 364 -5.97 -17.91 1.91
N PHE A 365 -6.41 -17.89 0.64
CA PHE A 365 -5.58 -18.32 -0.49
C PHE A 365 -4.33 -17.44 -0.65
N ILE A 366 -4.47 -16.13 -0.54
CA ILE A 366 -3.33 -15.21 -0.60
C ILE A 366 -2.34 -15.51 0.53
N ALA A 367 -2.82 -15.66 1.77
CA ALA A 367 -1.97 -15.94 2.93
C ALA A 367 -1.22 -17.27 2.80
N LEU A 368 -1.86 -18.31 2.26
CA LEU A 368 -1.25 -19.61 2.00
C LEU A 368 -0.07 -19.50 1.01
N HIS A 369 -0.32 -18.88 -0.15
CA HIS A 369 0.69 -18.76 -1.20
C HIS A 369 1.77 -17.73 -0.87
N GLU A 370 1.47 -16.71 -0.08
CA GLU A 370 2.43 -15.69 0.35
C GLU A 370 3.55 -16.28 1.20
N LYS A 371 3.27 -17.30 2.03
CA LYS A 371 4.30 -18.02 2.81
C LYS A 371 5.33 -18.69 1.92
N LEU A 372 4.89 -19.32 0.84
CA LEU A 372 5.76 -19.93 -0.16
C LEU A 372 6.50 -18.86 -0.98
N ALA A 373 5.77 -17.88 -1.49
CA ALA A 373 6.29 -16.83 -2.34
C ALA A 373 7.42 -16.03 -1.65
N LEU A 374 7.36 -15.85 -0.32
CA LEU A 374 8.37 -15.12 0.45
C LEU A 374 9.74 -15.84 0.40
N GLY A 375 9.78 -17.16 0.54
CA GLY A 375 11.02 -17.93 0.41
C GLY A 375 11.63 -17.83 -0.98
N PHE A 376 10.80 -17.92 -2.03
CA PHE A 376 11.25 -17.74 -3.42
C PHE A 376 11.67 -16.31 -3.72
N ALA A 377 11.00 -15.32 -3.16
CA ALA A 377 11.38 -13.91 -3.31
C ALA A 377 12.79 -13.64 -2.83
N CYS A 378 13.23 -14.25 -1.71
CA CYS A 378 14.60 -14.15 -1.21
C CYS A 378 15.62 -14.61 -2.25
N ILE A 379 15.35 -15.73 -2.92
CA ILE A 379 16.22 -16.29 -3.95
C ILE A 379 16.26 -15.38 -5.18
N ILE A 380 15.10 -14.97 -5.69
CA ILE A 380 14.99 -14.18 -6.91
C ILE A 380 15.60 -12.79 -6.72
N LEU A 381 15.35 -12.13 -5.58
CA LEU A 381 15.92 -10.82 -5.29
C LEU A 381 17.45 -10.85 -5.13
N PHE A 382 18.02 -11.96 -4.67
CA PHE A 382 19.46 -12.17 -4.73
C PHE A 382 19.97 -12.21 -6.17
N PHE A 383 19.30 -12.95 -7.06
CA PHE A 383 19.68 -13.03 -8.48
C PHE A 383 19.38 -11.73 -9.27
N VAL A 384 18.61 -10.80 -8.72
CA VAL A 384 18.49 -9.43 -9.20
C VAL A 384 19.64 -8.57 -8.64
N GLY A 385 19.88 -8.63 -7.34
CA GLY A 385 20.80 -7.75 -6.63
C GLY A 385 22.27 -8.00 -6.94
N ALA A 386 22.70 -9.24 -6.89
CA ALA A 386 24.12 -9.60 -7.07
C ALA A 386 24.64 -9.25 -8.48
N PRO A 387 23.94 -9.60 -9.60
CA PRO A 387 24.38 -9.19 -10.92
C PRO A 387 24.30 -7.68 -11.13
N LEU A 388 23.28 -7.03 -10.58
CA LEU A 388 23.13 -5.59 -10.68
C LEU A 388 24.27 -4.86 -9.97
N GLY A 389 24.65 -5.30 -8.75
CA GLY A 389 25.81 -4.78 -8.05
C GLY A 389 27.10 -4.93 -8.86
N ALA A 390 27.33 -6.12 -9.44
CA ALA A 390 28.50 -6.40 -10.27
C ALA A 390 28.58 -5.52 -11.55
N LEU A 391 27.46 -5.05 -12.07
CA LEU A 391 27.39 -4.17 -13.25
C LEU A 391 27.63 -2.68 -12.92
N ILE A 392 27.42 -2.27 -11.67
CA ILE A 392 27.61 -0.89 -11.20
C ILE A 392 29.08 -0.72 -10.76
N ARG A 393 29.93 -0.26 -11.69
CA ARG A 393 31.39 -0.13 -11.45
C ARG A 393 31.82 1.22 -10.89
N LYS A 394 30.94 2.24 -10.84
CA LYS A 394 31.27 3.60 -10.40
C LYS A 394 30.11 4.21 -9.64
N GLY A 395 30.39 4.86 -8.51
CA GLY A 395 29.36 5.63 -7.78
C GLY A 395 29.37 5.46 -6.26
N GLY A 396 30.36 4.79 -5.69
CA GLY A 396 30.42 4.53 -4.24
C GLY A 396 29.21 3.73 -3.75
N ILE A 397 29.02 3.64 -2.45
CA ILE A 397 27.92 2.87 -1.80
C ILE A 397 26.55 3.51 -2.06
N GLY A 398 26.49 4.83 -2.34
CA GLY A 398 25.22 5.56 -2.41
C GLY A 398 24.34 5.19 -3.59
N LEU A 399 24.90 5.10 -4.81
CA LEU A 399 24.13 4.77 -6.01
C LEU A 399 23.53 3.36 -5.98
N PRO A 400 24.28 2.32 -5.61
CA PRO A 400 23.73 0.97 -5.40
C PRO A 400 22.58 0.93 -4.41
N MET A 401 22.68 1.68 -3.31
CA MET A 401 21.64 1.73 -2.27
C MET A 401 20.34 2.34 -2.79
N ILE A 402 20.41 3.46 -3.53
CA ILE A 402 19.22 4.10 -4.11
C ILE A 402 18.52 3.15 -5.09
N ILE A 403 19.28 2.47 -5.95
CA ILE A 403 18.74 1.52 -6.93
C ILE A 403 18.08 0.33 -6.22
N ALA A 404 18.72 -0.19 -5.15
CA ALA A 404 18.14 -1.27 -4.35
C ALA A 404 16.80 -0.90 -3.73
N ILE A 405 16.72 0.28 -3.12
CA ILE A 405 15.47 0.78 -2.50
C ILE A 405 14.39 0.95 -3.57
N LEU A 406 14.71 1.54 -4.72
CA LEU A 406 13.76 1.75 -5.80
C LEU A 406 13.22 0.44 -6.37
N LEU A 407 14.08 -0.55 -6.61
CA LEU A 407 13.69 -1.89 -7.05
C LEU A 407 12.83 -2.61 -6.01
N PHE A 408 13.19 -2.50 -4.72
CA PHE A 408 12.40 -3.08 -3.65
C PHE A 408 11.01 -2.44 -3.55
N LEU A 409 10.93 -1.09 -3.62
CA LEU A 409 9.64 -0.40 -3.63
C LEU A 409 8.77 -0.85 -4.81
N THR A 410 9.36 -1.00 -6.00
CA THR A 410 8.67 -1.52 -7.18
C THR A 410 8.12 -2.93 -6.92
N TYR A 411 8.96 -3.85 -6.41
CA TYR A 411 8.56 -5.19 -6.01
C TYR A 411 7.40 -5.17 -5.01
N HIS A 412 7.53 -4.36 -3.96
CA HIS A 412 6.56 -4.27 -2.87
C HIS A 412 5.21 -3.70 -3.33
N PHE A 413 5.21 -2.59 -4.09
CA PHE A 413 3.98 -1.99 -4.60
C PHE A 413 3.26 -2.89 -5.61
N ILE A 414 3.99 -3.57 -6.50
CA ILE A 414 3.42 -4.58 -7.41
C ILE A 414 2.69 -5.66 -6.59
N GLY A 415 3.32 -6.15 -5.52
CA GLY A 415 2.72 -7.16 -4.63
C GLY A 415 1.48 -6.66 -3.91
N ILE A 416 1.49 -5.43 -3.37
CA ILE A 416 0.32 -4.83 -2.70
C ILE A 416 -0.84 -4.67 -3.69
N PHE A 417 -0.57 -4.12 -4.89
CA PHE A 417 -1.58 -3.92 -5.91
C PHE A 417 -2.22 -5.24 -6.35
N ALA A 418 -1.40 -6.24 -6.66
CA ALA A 418 -1.88 -7.56 -7.06
C ALA A 418 -2.75 -8.22 -5.98
N LYS A 419 -2.30 -8.19 -4.71
CA LYS A 419 -3.05 -8.75 -3.57
C LYS A 419 -4.37 -8.02 -3.32
N ASN A 420 -4.41 -6.70 -3.45
CA ASN A 420 -5.65 -5.94 -3.28
C ASN A 420 -6.65 -6.25 -4.42
N SER A 421 -6.18 -6.33 -5.67
CA SER A 421 -7.01 -6.74 -6.81
C SER A 421 -7.56 -8.16 -6.64
N ALA A 422 -6.78 -9.08 -6.05
CA ALA A 422 -7.24 -10.43 -5.78
C ALA A 422 -8.25 -10.52 -4.65
N LYS A 423 -8.12 -9.70 -3.59
CA LYS A 423 -9.13 -9.63 -2.53
C LYS A 423 -10.50 -9.26 -3.10
N ASP A 424 -10.53 -8.31 -4.03
CA ASP A 424 -11.78 -7.86 -4.67
C ASP A 424 -12.30 -8.85 -5.75
N GLY A 425 -11.57 -9.94 -6.03
CA GLY A 425 -11.94 -10.94 -7.02
C GLY A 425 -11.60 -10.60 -8.47
N SER A 426 -10.89 -9.46 -8.72
CA SER A 426 -10.48 -9.05 -10.06
C SER A 426 -9.29 -9.85 -10.61
N LEU A 427 -8.49 -10.45 -9.72
CA LEU A 427 -7.34 -11.27 -10.06
C LEU A 427 -7.39 -12.59 -9.29
N ASN A 428 -6.87 -13.67 -9.90
CA ASN A 428 -6.75 -14.95 -9.20
C ASN A 428 -5.84 -14.81 -7.96
N PRO A 429 -6.26 -15.22 -6.75
CA PRO A 429 -5.50 -15.08 -5.51
C PRO A 429 -4.12 -15.73 -5.55
N ILE A 430 -4.01 -16.89 -6.20
CA ILE A 430 -2.74 -17.62 -6.36
C ILE A 430 -1.75 -16.80 -7.19
N LEU A 431 -2.20 -16.35 -8.37
CA LEU A 431 -1.36 -15.52 -9.23
C LEU A 431 -0.95 -14.21 -8.55
N ALA A 432 -1.85 -13.60 -7.79
CA ALA A 432 -1.58 -12.34 -7.09
C ALA A 432 -0.47 -12.47 -6.03
N ALA A 433 -0.46 -13.56 -5.27
CA ALA A 433 0.56 -13.81 -4.26
C ALA A 433 1.97 -13.98 -4.88
N TRP A 434 2.05 -14.52 -6.09
CA TRP A 434 3.30 -14.74 -6.81
C TRP A 434 3.68 -13.60 -7.78
N PHE A 435 2.78 -12.65 -8.04
CA PHE A 435 2.90 -11.70 -9.14
C PHE A 435 4.18 -10.86 -9.08
N SER A 436 4.51 -10.28 -7.92
CA SER A 436 5.74 -9.50 -7.75
C SER A 436 7.00 -10.35 -7.97
N THR A 437 6.99 -11.58 -7.51
CA THR A 437 8.09 -12.53 -7.66
C THR A 437 8.24 -12.96 -9.12
N LEU A 438 7.13 -13.21 -9.82
CA LEU A 438 7.10 -13.54 -11.25
C LEU A 438 7.62 -12.40 -12.12
N VAL A 439 7.32 -11.14 -11.77
CA VAL A 439 7.84 -9.96 -12.49
C VAL A 439 9.36 -9.81 -12.28
N MET A 440 9.87 -10.08 -11.08
CA MET A 440 11.30 -9.97 -10.78
C MET A 440 12.13 -11.12 -11.36
N LEU A 441 11.55 -12.29 -11.61
CA LEU A 441 12.26 -13.45 -12.15
C LEU A 441 12.89 -13.20 -13.53
N PRO A 442 12.17 -12.72 -14.57
CA PRO A 442 12.78 -12.41 -15.85
C PRO A 442 13.82 -11.31 -15.75
N LEU A 443 13.63 -10.33 -14.86
CA LEU A 443 14.62 -9.29 -14.60
C LEU A 443 15.90 -9.89 -14.03
N GLY A 444 15.80 -10.77 -13.03
CA GLY A 444 16.94 -11.47 -12.44
C GLY A 444 17.69 -12.34 -13.45
N TYR A 445 16.96 -13.07 -14.28
CA TYR A 445 17.55 -13.85 -15.37
C TYR A 445 18.30 -12.95 -16.38
N TYR A 446 17.66 -11.88 -16.84
CA TYR A 446 18.26 -10.92 -17.76
C TYR A 446 19.53 -10.28 -17.21
N LEU A 447 19.49 -9.81 -15.97
CA LEU A 447 20.65 -9.18 -15.32
C LEU A 447 21.78 -10.20 -15.12
N THR A 448 21.48 -11.42 -14.70
CA THR A 448 22.47 -12.50 -14.52
C THR A 448 23.15 -12.85 -15.85
N LYS A 449 22.38 -13.02 -16.94
CA LYS A 449 22.92 -13.30 -18.28
C LYS A 449 23.83 -12.15 -18.74
N ARG A 450 23.42 -10.91 -18.51
CA ARG A 450 24.16 -9.71 -18.95
C ARG A 450 25.46 -9.51 -18.15
N ALA A 451 25.39 -9.68 -16.83
CA ALA A 451 26.55 -9.57 -15.93
C ALA A 451 27.59 -10.67 -16.22
N THR A 452 27.13 -11.87 -16.57
CA THR A 452 28.03 -12.97 -16.95
C THR A 452 28.73 -12.71 -18.28
N ALA A 453 28.02 -12.09 -19.25
CA ALA A 453 28.58 -11.74 -20.55
C ALA A 453 29.43 -10.47 -20.56
N ASP A 454 29.64 -9.84 -19.37
CA ASP A 454 30.43 -8.60 -19.20
C ASP A 454 29.90 -7.38 -19.99
N ARG A 455 28.62 -7.39 -20.38
CA ARG A 455 27.99 -6.30 -21.11
C ARG A 455 27.50 -5.23 -20.14
N GLY A 456 27.79 -3.96 -20.42
CA GLY A 456 27.35 -2.84 -19.57
C GLY A 456 25.83 -2.78 -19.38
N LEU A 457 25.35 -2.16 -18.29
CA LEU A 457 23.91 -2.07 -17.95
C LEU A 457 23.04 -1.49 -19.07
N PHE A 458 23.58 -0.55 -19.86
CA PHE A 458 22.86 0.20 -20.89
C PHE A 458 23.62 0.16 -22.23
N GLU A 459 23.69 -0.98 -22.87
CA GLU A 459 23.90 -1.00 -24.30
C GLU A 459 22.53 -0.86 -24.97
N PHE A 460 22.12 0.39 -25.19
CA PHE A 460 20.91 0.70 -25.96
C PHE A 460 21.04 0.34 -27.44
N ASP A 461 22.17 -0.19 -27.86
CA ASP A 461 22.45 -0.47 -29.26
C ASP A 461 21.42 -1.43 -29.87
N HIS A 462 20.97 -2.46 -29.13
CA HIS A 462 19.92 -3.37 -29.60
C HIS A 462 18.52 -2.75 -29.75
N ILE A 463 18.21 -1.70 -28.98
CA ILE A 463 16.93 -0.98 -29.09
C ILE A 463 17.08 0.19 -30.07
N ILE A 464 18.28 0.80 -30.11
CA ILE A 464 18.57 1.95 -30.97
C ILE A 464 18.86 1.51 -32.41
N GLU A 465 19.47 0.34 -32.64
CA GLU A 465 19.72 -0.18 -34.00
C GLU A 465 18.45 -0.36 -34.85
N PRO A 466 17.38 -1.01 -34.39
CA PRO A 466 16.15 -1.10 -35.18
C PRO A 466 15.50 0.27 -35.38
N ILE A 467 15.60 1.17 -34.39
CA ILE A 467 15.11 2.56 -34.50
C ILE A 467 15.99 3.38 -35.46
N LYS A 468 17.32 3.19 -35.43
CA LYS A 468 18.23 3.80 -36.40
C LYS A 468 17.99 3.31 -37.82
N LYS A 469 17.71 1.99 -38.00
CA LYS A 469 17.32 1.42 -39.29
C LYS A 469 15.98 1.96 -39.78
N LEU A 470 15.00 2.12 -38.90
CA LEU A 470 13.70 2.68 -39.24
C LEU A 470 13.79 4.18 -39.61
N LEU A 471 14.69 4.92 -38.95
CA LEU A 471 14.91 6.34 -39.17
C LEU A 471 15.99 6.64 -40.25
N LYS A 472 16.50 5.61 -40.95
CA LYS A 472 17.57 5.75 -41.99
C LYS A 472 18.77 6.59 -41.54
N ILE A 473 19.18 6.46 -40.27
CA ILE A 473 20.38 7.13 -39.74
C ILE A 473 21.58 6.25 -40.13
N PRO A 474 22.56 6.77 -40.91
CA PRO A 474 23.70 5.97 -41.36
C PRO A 474 24.52 5.46 -40.17
N ASN A 475 24.74 4.15 -40.10
CA ASN A 475 25.68 3.53 -39.17
C ASN A 475 27.08 4.01 -39.52
N LYS A 476 27.72 4.70 -38.62
CA LYS A 476 29.18 4.87 -38.64
C LYS A 476 29.79 3.54 -38.17
N SER A 477 29.96 2.61 -39.09
CA SER A 477 30.85 1.47 -38.92
C SER A 477 32.29 2.01 -38.76
N GLU A 478 32.96 1.41 -37.79
CA GLU A 478 34.40 1.32 -37.61
C GLU A 478 35.23 1.76 -38.82
N GLU A 479 35.67 3.01 -38.81
CA GLU A 479 36.89 3.42 -39.49
C GLU A 479 37.82 4.03 -38.46
N SER A 480 38.86 3.22 -38.19
CA SER A 480 40.26 3.59 -37.90
C SER A 480 40.51 4.89 -37.11
N ILE A 481 41.03 4.66 -35.90
CA ILE A 481 42.18 5.40 -35.36
C ILE A 481 42.84 6.26 -36.44
N THR A 482 42.47 7.53 -36.50
CA THR A 482 43.36 8.69 -36.76
C THR A 482 42.51 9.92 -37.09
N THR A 483 42.91 11.03 -36.49
CA THR A 483 42.40 12.38 -36.55
C THR A 483 41.27 12.72 -35.59
N GLN A 484 41.63 12.89 -34.32
CA GLN A 484 40.93 13.83 -33.47
C GLN A 484 41.00 15.22 -34.12
N LYS A 485 39.90 15.69 -34.72
CA LYS A 485 39.76 17.11 -35.03
C LYS A 485 40.07 17.89 -33.75
N PRO A 486 40.96 18.94 -33.80
CA PRO A 486 41.28 19.70 -32.61
C PRO A 486 40.00 20.25 -31.98
N ARG A 487 39.81 19.97 -30.69
CA ARG A 487 38.74 20.59 -29.92
C ARG A 487 39.04 22.09 -29.83
N ILE A 488 38.04 22.91 -30.09
CA ILE A 488 38.17 24.36 -30.03
C ILE A 488 38.43 24.74 -28.57
N SER A 489 39.62 25.26 -28.27
CA SER A 489 39.95 25.86 -26.97
C SER A 489 39.52 27.32 -26.98
N LEU A 490 38.58 27.68 -26.12
CA LEU A 490 38.05 29.04 -25.98
C LEU A 490 39.03 29.91 -25.16
N SER A 491 40.07 30.40 -25.80
CA SER A 491 41.15 31.16 -25.12
C SER A 491 41.36 32.61 -25.62
N SER A 492 40.66 33.05 -26.68
CA SER A 492 40.78 34.43 -27.21
C SER A 492 39.59 35.32 -26.86
N GLU A 493 39.73 36.68 -26.94
CA GLU A 493 38.66 37.63 -26.52
C GLU A 493 37.34 37.49 -27.27
N GLY A 494 37.35 37.01 -28.51
CA GLY A 494 36.10 36.64 -29.24
C GLY A 494 35.38 35.41 -28.68
N ASP A 495 36.08 34.57 -27.93
CA ASP A 495 35.59 33.35 -27.30
C ASP A 495 34.92 33.60 -25.94
N LEU A 496 35.17 34.76 -25.29
CA LEU A 496 34.59 35.12 -24.00
C LEU A 496 33.04 35.18 -24.05
N GLN A 497 32.49 35.75 -25.12
CA GLN A 497 31.06 35.82 -25.35
C GLN A 497 30.45 34.44 -25.70
N ALA A 498 31.20 33.60 -26.42
CA ALA A 498 30.78 32.22 -26.69
C ALA A 498 30.77 31.37 -25.42
N LYS A 499 31.76 31.56 -24.54
CA LYS A 499 31.86 30.91 -23.22
C LYS A 499 30.74 31.36 -22.29
N ALA A 500 30.42 32.67 -22.24
CA ALA A 500 29.28 33.18 -21.46
C ALA A 500 27.95 32.56 -21.93
N ARG A 501 27.67 32.52 -23.24
CA ARG A 501 26.47 31.89 -23.79
C ARG A 501 26.40 30.38 -23.53
N LEU A 502 27.53 29.69 -23.46
CA LEU A 502 27.59 28.28 -23.15
C LEU A 502 27.28 28.01 -21.67
N THR A 503 27.80 28.85 -20.76
CA THR A 503 27.48 28.77 -19.32
C THR A 503 26.04 29.11 -19.06
N ASP A 504 25.48 30.15 -19.67
CA ASP A 504 24.08 30.52 -19.57
C ASP A 504 23.15 29.41 -20.11
N TYR A 505 23.49 28.85 -21.27
CA TYR A 505 22.79 27.69 -21.79
C TYR A 505 22.82 26.52 -20.80
N SER A 506 23.98 26.18 -20.24
CA SER A 506 24.12 25.06 -19.29
C SER A 506 23.27 25.24 -18.04
N MET A 507 23.20 26.47 -17.51
CA MET A 507 22.41 26.82 -16.36
C MET A 507 20.89 26.72 -16.66
N HIS A 508 20.44 27.42 -17.71
CA HIS A 508 19.01 27.42 -18.07
C HIS A 508 18.49 26.06 -18.55
N ALA A 509 19.34 25.27 -19.19
CA ALA A 509 19.00 23.91 -19.60
C ALA A 509 18.80 22.96 -18.41
N LYS A 510 19.58 23.13 -17.34
CA LYS A 510 19.37 22.34 -16.09
C LYS A 510 18.06 22.72 -15.43
N PHE A 511 17.74 24.00 -15.28
CA PHE A 511 16.46 24.44 -14.71
C PHE A 511 15.27 24.00 -15.58
N SER A 512 15.37 24.12 -16.89
CA SER A 512 14.37 23.61 -17.83
C SER A 512 14.12 22.11 -17.61
N PHE A 513 15.16 21.31 -17.42
CA PHE A 513 15.03 19.87 -17.15
C PHE A 513 14.30 19.57 -15.84
N VAL A 514 14.66 20.28 -14.77
CA VAL A 514 14.04 20.10 -13.45
C VAL A 514 12.54 20.43 -13.49
N PHE A 515 12.18 21.60 -14.04
CA PHE A 515 10.78 22.01 -14.12
C PHE A 515 9.95 21.14 -15.06
N TYR A 516 10.53 20.59 -16.13
CA TYR A 516 9.89 19.59 -16.99
C TYR A 516 9.53 18.33 -16.20
N CYS A 517 10.48 17.79 -15.44
CA CYS A 517 10.23 16.59 -14.61
C CYS A 517 9.19 16.86 -13.52
N ILE A 518 9.25 18.01 -12.85
CA ILE A 518 8.26 18.39 -11.83
C ILE A 518 6.86 18.50 -12.45
N ALA A 519 6.73 19.16 -13.61
CA ALA A 519 5.45 19.32 -14.29
C ALA A 519 4.81 17.96 -14.65
N ILE A 520 5.61 17.01 -15.19
CA ILE A 520 5.12 15.67 -15.53
C ILE A 520 4.70 14.88 -14.27
N VAL A 521 5.54 14.89 -13.23
CA VAL A 521 5.23 14.17 -11.99
C VAL A 521 3.94 14.70 -11.37
N LEU A 522 3.78 16.02 -11.28
CA LEU A 522 2.56 16.64 -10.76
C LEU A 522 1.35 16.37 -11.65
N PHE A 523 1.52 16.33 -12.96
CA PHE A 523 0.45 15.98 -13.90
C PHE A 523 -0.02 14.53 -13.73
N VAL A 524 0.90 13.59 -13.52
CA VAL A 524 0.54 12.19 -13.21
C VAL A 524 -0.15 12.08 -11.86
N LEU A 525 0.36 12.78 -10.83
CA LEU A 525 -0.25 12.82 -9.50
C LEU A 525 -1.67 13.39 -9.55
N TYR A 526 -1.96 14.37 -10.39
CA TYR A 526 -3.32 14.89 -10.60
C TYR A 526 -4.30 13.77 -10.95
N PHE A 527 -3.99 12.89 -11.90
CA PHE A 527 -4.87 11.77 -12.25
C PHE A 527 -5.04 10.78 -11.11
N VAL A 528 -3.99 10.53 -10.33
CA VAL A 528 -4.05 9.64 -9.17
C VAL A 528 -5.01 10.20 -8.11
N PHE A 529 -4.93 11.50 -7.79
CA PHE A 529 -5.80 12.13 -6.79
C PHE A 529 -7.23 12.33 -7.29
N GLN A 530 -7.41 12.64 -8.56
CA GLN A 530 -8.73 12.73 -9.18
C GLN A 530 -9.46 11.38 -9.14
N ASN A 531 -8.78 10.29 -9.42
CA ASN A 531 -9.34 8.94 -9.39
C ASN A 531 -9.69 8.47 -7.96
N ASN A 532 -9.03 9.02 -6.94
CA ASN A 532 -9.29 8.75 -5.51
C ASN A 532 -10.33 9.70 -4.88
N LYS A 533 -11.09 10.47 -5.67
CA LYS A 533 -12.12 11.42 -5.22
C LYS A 533 -11.61 12.53 -4.28
N LEU A 534 -10.33 12.88 -4.38
CA LEU A 534 -9.71 13.99 -3.65
C LEU A 534 -9.64 15.25 -4.55
N GLU A 535 -10.81 15.75 -4.97
CA GLU A 535 -10.95 16.80 -5.99
C GLU A 535 -10.27 18.12 -5.62
N GLU A 536 -10.32 18.54 -4.35
CA GLU A 536 -9.67 19.78 -3.90
C GLU A 536 -8.14 19.70 -4.01
N ILE A 537 -7.55 18.58 -3.61
CA ILE A 537 -6.11 18.35 -3.72
C ILE A 537 -5.69 18.24 -5.19
N ALA A 538 -6.48 17.55 -6.01
CA ALA A 538 -6.24 17.43 -7.43
C ALA A 538 -6.25 18.82 -8.13
N ALA A 539 -7.19 19.71 -7.77
CA ALA A 539 -7.26 21.06 -8.30
C ALA A 539 -6.02 21.90 -7.97
N ILE A 540 -5.47 21.77 -6.77
CA ILE A 540 -4.23 22.46 -6.38
C ILE A 540 -3.03 21.88 -7.16
N ILE A 541 -2.93 20.58 -7.28
CA ILE A 541 -1.84 19.91 -7.98
C ILE A 541 -1.79 20.27 -9.46
N ILE A 542 -2.94 20.34 -10.15
CA ILE A 542 -2.98 20.72 -11.57
C ILE A 542 -2.54 22.17 -11.77
N GLN A 543 -2.90 23.10 -10.85
CA GLN A 543 -2.46 24.48 -10.89
C GLN A 543 -0.94 24.60 -10.72
N ILE A 544 -0.36 23.88 -9.74
CA ILE A 544 1.10 23.86 -9.53
C ILE A 544 1.81 23.24 -10.75
N SER A 545 1.25 22.18 -11.34
CA SER A 545 1.76 21.57 -12.57
C SER A 545 1.76 22.56 -13.74
N ALA A 546 0.67 23.32 -13.91
CA ALA A 546 0.57 24.35 -14.95
C ALA A 546 1.60 25.47 -14.76
N ILE A 547 1.78 25.96 -13.53
CA ILE A 547 2.82 26.97 -13.20
C ILE A 547 4.22 26.42 -13.52
N SER A 548 4.50 25.17 -13.11
CA SER A 548 5.79 24.53 -13.42
C SER A 548 5.99 24.37 -14.94
N GLY A 549 4.94 24.08 -15.69
CA GLY A 549 4.95 24.04 -17.16
C GLY A 549 5.25 25.39 -17.81
N VAL A 550 4.71 26.47 -17.29
CA VAL A 550 4.99 27.84 -17.75
C VAL A 550 6.46 28.19 -17.48
N ILE A 551 6.96 27.92 -16.28
CA ILE A 551 8.37 28.15 -15.92
C ILE A 551 9.30 27.33 -16.83
N TYR A 552 8.97 26.06 -17.06
CA TYR A 552 9.69 25.21 -18.02
C TYR A 552 9.75 25.84 -19.40
N THR A 553 8.63 26.36 -19.91
CA THR A 553 8.54 26.98 -21.25
C THR A 553 9.46 28.19 -21.35
N LEU A 554 9.49 29.05 -20.34
CA LEU A 554 10.38 30.23 -20.29
C LEU A 554 11.86 29.82 -20.33
N TYR A 555 12.28 28.89 -19.47
CA TYR A 555 13.66 28.41 -19.46
C TYR A 555 14.02 27.67 -20.75
N PHE A 556 13.10 26.96 -21.38
CA PHE A 556 13.30 26.32 -22.67
C PHE A 556 13.61 27.38 -23.77
N ILE A 557 12.81 28.44 -23.85
CA ILE A 557 12.99 29.53 -24.83
C ILE A 557 14.35 30.19 -24.64
N VAL A 558 14.70 30.55 -23.40
CA VAL A 558 16.01 31.19 -23.11
C VAL A 558 17.15 30.25 -23.46
N SER A 559 17.06 28.98 -23.11
CA SER A 559 18.10 27.99 -23.46
C SER A 559 18.23 27.80 -24.98
N TYR A 560 17.09 27.84 -25.71
CA TYR A 560 17.09 27.75 -27.16
C TYR A 560 17.73 28.97 -27.85
N VAL A 561 17.43 30.18 -27.35
CA VAL A 561 18.03 31.42 -27.86
C VAL A 561 19.54 31.40 -27.67
N ASN A 562 20.03 31.01 -26.51
CA ASN A 562 21.47 30.94 -26.21
C ASN A 562 22.19 29.93 -27.11
N ILE A 563 21.62 28.70 -27.28
CA ILE A 563 22.26 27.68 -28.12
C ILE A 563 22.17 28.00 -29.62
N SER A 564 21.09 28.65 -30.07
CA SER A 564 20.93 29.14 -31.45
C SER A 564 21.91 30.28 -31.76
N GLY A 565 22.12 31.18 -30.78
CA GLY A 565 23.10 32.24 -30.88
C GLY A 565 24.56 31.72 -30.98
N LEU A 566 24.85 30.64 -30.25
CA LEU A 566 26.12 29.91 -30.32
C LEU A 566 26.31 29.25 -31.70
N SER A 567 25.28 28.64 -32.25
CA SER A 567 25.27 27.99 -33.56
C SER A 567 25.45 28.98 -34.74
N LYS A 568 25.14 30.25 -34.56
CA LYS A 568 25.41 31.30 -35.58
C LYS A 568 26.86 31.79 -35.62
N ARG A 569 27.58 31.64 -34.49
CA ARG A 569 28.97 32.16 -34.36
C ARG A 569 30.04 31.12 -34.66
N ILE A 570 29.70 29.84 -34.51
CA ILE A 570 30.66 28.73 -34.65
C ILE A 570 30.23 27.85 -35.82
N GLU A 571 30.92 27.92 -36.94
CA GLU A 571 30.59 27.20 -38.17
C GLU A 571 30.56 25.66 -38.01
N THR A 572 31.34 25.14 -37.06
CA THR A 572 31.39 23.69 -36.78
C THR A 572 30.25 23.19 -35.88
N PHE A 573 29.45 24.11 -35.30
CA PHE A 573 28.39 23.80 -34.38
C PHE A 573 27.01 24.20 -34.95
N HIS A 574 26.29 23.24 -35.53
CA HIS A 574 24.96 23.46 -36.09
C HIS A 574 23.86 22.90 -35.21
N VAL A 575 22.87 23.73 -34.91
CA VAL A 575 21.61 23.31 -34.26
C VAL A 575 20.47 23.45 -35.28
N SER A 576 19.67 22.41 -35.43
CA SER A 576 18.55 22.42 -36.38
C SER A 576 17.56 23.55 -36.05
N LYS A 577 17.23 24.36 -37.03
CA LYS A 577 16.23 25.43 -36.96
C LYS A 577 14.86 24.98 -37.48
N ASN A 578 14.73 23.72 -37.91
CA ASN A 578 13.45 23.20 -38.38
C ASN A 578 12.42 23.22 -37.26
N PRO A 579 11.25 23.85 -37.45
CA PRO A 579 10.22 23.98 -36.42
C PRO A 579 9.74 22.61 -35.87
N ILE A 580 9.70 21.57 -36.68
CA ILE A 580 9.32 20.22 -36.27
C ILE A 580 10.30 19.69 -35.21
N PHE A 581 11.63 19.90 -35.41
CA PHE A 581 12.64 19.45 -34.41
C PHE A 581 12.63 20.30 -33.13
N ILE A 582 12.17 21.55 -33.21
CA ILE A 582 12.02 22.40 -32.03
C ILE A 582 10.84 21.94 -31.21
N ILE A 583 9.68 21.65 -31.82
CA ILE A 583 8.47 21.16 -31.17
C ILE A 583 8.71 19.76 -30.56
N LEU A 584 9.30 18.84 -31.33
CA LEU A 584 9.67 17.53 -30.81
C LEU A 584 10.66 17.65 -29.64
N GLY A 585 11.64 18.56 -29.74
CA GLY A 585 12.59 18.82 -28.66
C GLY A 585 11.97 19.52 -27.44
N PHE A 586 10.86 20.20 -27.59
CA PHE A 586 10.07 20.73 -26.49
C PHE A 586 9.31 19.59 -25.77
N ILE A 587 8.61 18.74 -26.50
CA ILE A 587 7.84 17.63 -25.93
C ILE A 587 8.77 16.57 -25.31
N MET A 588 9.87 16.22 -25.99
CA MET A 588 10.83 15.20 -25.54
C MET A 588 12.12 15.85 -25.00
N TYR A 589 11.97 16.80 -24.11
CA TYR A 589 13.08 17.63 -23.62
C TYR A 589 14.25 16.83 -23.02
N PRO A 590 14.06 15.77 -22.24
CA PRO A 590 15.17 14.99 -21.71
C PRO A 590 16.09 14.42 -22.79
N ILE A 591 15.52 13.93 -23.87
CA ILE A 591 16.27 13.36 -25.02
C ILE A 591 17.05 14.47 -25.72
N ARG A 592 16.41 15.60 -25.99
CA ARG A 592 17.06 16.76 -26.60
C ARG A 592 18.20 17.29 -25.75
N HIS A 593 17.98 17.43 -24.45
CA HIS A 593 19.01 17.91 -23.51
C HIS A 593 20.25 17.01 -23.54
N PHE A 594 20.06 15.70 -23.51
CA PHE A 594 21.14 14.72 -23.55
C PHE A 594 21.91 14.76 -24.88
N LEU A 595 21.21 14.84 -26.01
CA LEU A 595 21.81 14.92 -27.34
C LEU A 595 22.62 16.20 -27.52
N LEU A 596 22.10 17.36 -27.09
CA LEU A 596 22.80 18.63 -27.16
C LEU A 596 24.01 18.67 -26.23
N LYS A 597 23.88 18.14 -25.01
CA LYS A 597 25.02 18.05 -24.06
C LYS A 597 26.14 17.19 -24.62
N ASN A 598 25.85 16.07 -25.24
CA ASN A 598 26.85 15.22 -25.90
C ASN A 598 27.50 15.93 -27.10
N LYS A 599 26.73 16.69 -27.87
CA LYS A 599 27.24 17.46 -29.00
C LYS A 599 28.16 18.58 -28.54
N ILE A 600 27.81 19.30 -27.47
CA ILE A 600 28.63 20.35 -26.85
C ILE A 600 29.94 19.76 -26.34
N ASN A 601 29.89 18.64 -25.59
CA ASN A 601 31.09 18.00 -25.06
C ASN A 601 32.05 17.45 -26.15
N LYS A 602 31.54 17.18 -27.36
CA LYS A 602 32.35 16.76 -28.50
C LYS A 602 33.06 17.94 -29.20
N VAL A 603 32.45 19.11 -29.22
CA VAL A 603 32.95 20.30 -29.94
C VAL A 603 33.82 21.16 -29.04
N PHE A 604 33.47 21.31 -27.78
CA PHE A 604 34.17 22.16 -26.82
C PHE A 604 34.96 21.33 -25.81
N SER A 605 36.22 21.71 -25.57
CA SER A 605 36.97 21.22 -24.40
C SER A 605 36.58 22.09 -23.21
N LEU A 606 35.58 21.65 -22.44
CA LEU A 606 35.32 22.21 -21.13
C LEU A 606 36.39 21.67 -20.17
N ASN A 607 37.35 22.51 -19.79
CA ASN A 607 38.26 22.22 -18.69
C ASN A 607 37.41 22.01 -17.44
N SER A 608 37.33 20.76 -16.96
CA SER A 608 36.88 20.45 -15.62
C SER A 608 37.94 20.97 -14.65
N LYS A 609 37.71 22.11 -14.01
CA LYS A 609 38.24 22.39 -12.68
C LYS A 609 37.23 21.93 -11.64
#